data_db52129946bba16d420d52ad85c2730e
#
_entry.id   db52129946bba16d420d52ad85c2730e
#
_cell.length_a   1.000
_cell.length_b   1.000
_cell.length_c   1.000
_cell.angle_alpha   90.00
_cell.angle_beta   90.00
_cell.angle_gamma   90.00
#
_symmetry.space_group_name_H-M   'P 1'
#
loop_
_entity.id
_entity.type
_entity.pdbx_description
1 polymer ?
#
loop_
_entity_poly.entity_id
_entity_poly.type
_entity_poly.pdbx_seq_one_letter_code
_entity_poly.pdbx_strand_id
1 'polypeptide(L)'
;MQALRIISEDHGNLWRLATTVDHVADDIDGGQAIDPAFFSSAFDYIEQFVDRSHHPKEDDYLFRLLRLRSDKAAAILDPLQEEHRDGPDKLKALRAQMAQAAQGHFSAATFTATLRTFTRGLKSHIRLEEKLAMPLAREVLTAADWAEIDSAFLNNEDPLFGETAQAQFRELFHRVASLAPDSVGLGGKTSGALQATPAPTPKPQAEVLLRVSGMESCYGRIKALKGITLEVRRGETVALVGANGAGKTTFLRTLSGVQPMSAGSIHFDGDDISQLRSDKRMRRGICQSPEGRQVFGPLSIEDNLRLGAYTQPRHQVEGDLEKVFAMFPILKEKRLLPAGTLSGGQQQMLAIGRALMGRPQLLLLDEPSMGLAPLLVQEVFNVVKTLKAQGMTILLVEQNAFAALAIADRGYVLETGQVTLTGTGQELISNEQVRAAYLGM
;
A
#
# COMPACT_ATOMS: atom_id res chain seq x y z
N MET A 1 9.13 -20.34 -0.53
CA MET A 1 8.37 -19.41 -1.42
C MET A 1 8.75 -17.93 -1.16
N GLN A 2 10.02 -17.68 -0.89
CA GLN A 2 10.53 -16.33 -0.67
C GLN A 2 10.64 -15.57 -2.02
N ALA A 3 10.97 -16.27 -3.10
CA ALA A 3 11.03 -15.69 -4.44
C ALA A 3 9.73 -15.01 -4.88
N LEU A 4 8.56 -15.61 -4.63
CA LEU A 4 7.28 -14.96 -4.97
C LEU A 4 7.08 -13.61 -4.26
N ARG A 5 7.61 -13.45 -3.05
CA ARG A 5 7.56 -12.17 -2.35
C ARG A 5 8.47 -11.16 -3.03
N ILE A 6 9.68 -11.57 -3.38
CA ILE A 6 10.66 -10.72 -4.08
C ILE A 6 10.11 -10.28 -5.43
N ILE A 7 9.59 -11.22 -6.24
CA ILE A 7 8.97 -10.92 -7.54
C ILE A 7 7.80 -9.92 -7.38
N SER A 8 6.91 -10.14 -6.40
CA SER A 8 5.82 -9.19 -6.14
C SER A 8 6.30 -7.82 -5.68
N GLU A 9 7.39 -7.73 -4.91
CA GLU A 9 8.02 -6.46 -4.52
C GLU A 9 8.61 -5.74 -5.74
N ASP A 10 9.32 -6.46 -6.61
CA ASP A 10 9.86 -5.94 -7.88
C ASP A 10 8.74 -5.44 -8.81
N HIS A 11 7.66 -6.21 -8.96
CA HIS A 11 6.46 -5.80 -9.70
C HIS A 11 5.86 -4.51 -9.16
N GLY A 12 5.81 -4.36 -7.83
CA GLY A 12 5.36 -3.14 -7.16
C GLY A 12 6.21 -1.92 -7.53
N ASN A 13 7.52 -2.10 -7.57
CA ASN A 13 8.48 -1.06 -7.90
C ASN A 13 8.37 -0.64 -9.39
N LEU A 14 8.29 -1.63 -10.28
CA LEU A 14 8.06 -1.40 -11.71
C LEU A 14 6.75 -0.69 -12.00
N TRP A 15 5.70 -1.08 -11.29
CA TRP A 15 4.40 -0.40 -11.40
C TRP A 15 4.46 1.07 -10.98
N ARG A 16 5.18 1.37 -9.89
CA ARG A 16 5.40 2.76 -9.43
C ARG A 16 6.15 3.57 -10.50
N LEU A 17 7.24 3.03 -11.03
CA LEU A 17 7.98 3.67 -12.11
C LEU A 17 7.09 3.93 -13.33
N ALA A 18 6.38 2.91 -13.82
CA ALA A 18 5.48 3.04 -14.97
C ALA A 18 4.38 4.10 -14.75
N THR A 19 3.87 4.22 -13.53
CA THR A 19 2.86 5.23 -13.20
C THR A 19 3.45 6.64 -13.12
N THR A 20 4.68 6.77 -12.62
CA THR A 20 5.41 8.05 -12.64
C THR A 20 5.71 8.49 -14.07
N VAL A 21 6.12 7.57 -14.93
CA VAL A 21 6.35 7.82 -16.35
C VAL A 21 5.06 8.30 -17.05
N ASP A 22 3.90 7.69 -16.75
CA ASP A 22 2.60 8.14 -17.28
C ASP A 22 2.27 9.58 -16.84
N HIS A 23 2.57 9.93 -15.58
CA HIS A 23 2.37 11.28 -15.04
C HIS A 23 3.24 12.33 -15.75
N VAL A 24 4.53 12.00 -15.93
CA VAL A 24 5.43 12.88 -16.69
C VAL A 24 4.96 13.03 -18.15
N ALA A 25 4.36 11.99 -18.72
CA ALA A 25 3.75 12.08 -20.06
C ALA A 25 2.52 13.01 -20.08
N ASP A 26 1.70 13.03 -19.01
CA ASP A 26 0.58 13.96 -18.87
C ASP A 26 1.07 15.41 -18.74
N ASP A 27 2.15 15.66 -18.00
CA ASP A 27 2.77 16.97 -17.87
C ASP A 27 3.32 17.49 -19.23
N ILE A 28 3.94 16.60 -20.02
CA ILE A 28 4.42 16.92 -21.37
C ILE A 28 3.25 17.27 -22.31
N ASP A 29 2.16 16.52 -22.26
CA ASP A 29 0.95 16.83 -23.03
C ASP A 29 0.30 18.14 -22.55
N GLY A 30 0.48 18.50 -21.29
CA GLY A 30 0.13 19.80 -20.69
C GLY A 30 1.06 20.95 -21.07
N GLY A 31 2.10 20.71 -21.89
CA GLY A 31 3.04 21.71 -22.40
C GLY A 31 4.35 21.83 -21.65
N GLN A 32 4.66 20.93 -20.70
CA GLN A 32 5.99 20.86 -20.09
C GLN A 32 7.04 20.32 -21.07
N ALA A 33 8.27 20.79 -20.91
CA ALA A 33 9.39 20.30 -21.72
C ALA A 33 9.76 18.86 -21.34
N ILE A 34 10.18 18.08 -22.34
CA ILE A 34 10.73 16.72 -22.11
C ILE A 34 12.03 16.85 -21.31
N ASP A 35 12.14 16.10 -20.24
CA ASP A 35 13.36 15.97 -19.44
C ASP A 35 14.13 14.70 -19.85
N PRO A 36 15.20 14.81 -20.69
CA PRO A 36 15.95 13.66 -21.14
C PRO A 36 16.66 12.90 -20.02
N ALA A 37 17.05 13.58 -18.94
CA ALA A 37 17.77 12.97 -17.83
C ALA A 37 16.86 12.00 -17.07
N PHE A 38 15.60 12.38 -16.81
CA PHE A 38 14.61 11.53 -16.20
C PHE A 38 14.36 10.26 -17.02
N PHE A 39 14.05 10.43 -18.32
CA PHE A 39 13.74 9.27 -19.17
C PHE A 39 14.95 8.37 -19.38
N SER A 40 16.16 8.94 -19.54
CA SER A 40 17.39 8.12 -19.64
C SER A 40 17.57 7.27 -18.40
N SER A 41 17.45 7.84 -17.20
CA SER A 41 17.56 7.10 -15.94
C SER A 41 16.48 6.03 -15.79
N ALA A 42 15.23 6.35 -16.16
CA ALA A 42 14.12 5.38 -16.11
C ALA A 42 14.34 4.20 -17.06
N PHE A 43 14.80 4.49 -18.28
CA PHE A 43 15.11 3.46 -19.28
C PHE A 43 16.36 2.65 -18.91
N ASP A 44 17.38 3.27 -18.29
CA ASP A 44 18.56 2.58 -17.77
C ASP A 44 18.19 1.61 -16.65
N TYR A 45 17.29 2.00 -15.77
CA TYR A 45 16.80 1.11 -14.72
C TYR A 45 16.05 -0.10 -15.32
N ILE A 46 15.12 0.13 -16.27
CA ILE A 46 14.39 -0.97 -16.94
C ILE A 46 15.38 -1.91 -17.61
N GLU A 47 16.35 -1.41 -18.39
CA GLU A 47 17.33 -2.23 -19.07
C GLU A 47 18.21 -3.02 -18.10
N GLN A 48 18.75 -2.40 -17.04
CA GLN A 48 19.70 -3.04 -16.13
C GLN A 48 19.05 -4.00 -15.16
N PHE A 49 17.89 -3.62 -14.59
CA PHE A 49 17.24 -4.43 -13.59
C PHE A 49 16.23 -5.41 -14.22
N VAL A 50 15.33 -4.91 -15.07
CA VAL A 50 14.25 -5.74 -15.60
C VAL A 50 14.77 -6.69 -16.66
N ASP A 51 15.34 -6.14 -17.75
CA ASP A 51 15.71 -6.95 -18.93
C ASP A 51 16.94 -7.84 -18.67
N ARG A 52 17.90 -7.40 -17.83
CA ARG A 52 19.16 -8.14 -17.59
C ARG A 52 19.18 -8.94 -16.29
N SER A 53 18.27 -8.73 -15.36
CA SER A 53 18.27 -9.43 -14.07
C SER A 53 16.95 -10.11 -13.75
N HIS A 54 15.83 -9.39 -13.76
CA HIS A 54 14.55 -9.89 -13.31
C HIS A 54 13.94 -10.91 -14.30
N HIS A 55 13.68 -10.52 -15.54
CA HIS A 55 13.11 -11.38 -16.57
C HIS A 55 13.94 -12.66 -16.83
N PRO A 56 15.29 -12.62 -16.94
CA PRO A 56 16.06 -13.85 -17.08
C PRO A 56 15.89 -14.83 -15.92
N LYS A 57 15.76 -14.33 -14.68
CA LYS A 57 15.51 -15.22 -13.53
C LYS A 57 14.12 -15.86 -13.58
N GLU A 58 13.12 -15.12 -14.03
CA GLU A 58 11.79 -15.70 -14.25
C GLU A 58 11.81 -16.76 -15.33
N ASP A 59 12.40 -16.48 -16.48
CA ASP A 59 12.49 -17.41 -17.61
C ASP A 59 13.28 -18.67 -17.25
N ASP A 60 14.48 -18.51 -16.67
CA ASP A 60 15.42 -19.61 -16.41
C ASP A 60 15.01 -20.50 -15.24
N TYR A 61 14.29 -19.96 -14.25
CA TYR A 61 13.94 -20.69 -13.04
C TYR A 61 12.42 -20.90 -12.93
N LEU A 62 11.62 -19.85 -12.81
CA LEU A 62 10.20 -19.95 -12.54
C LEU A 62 9.44 -20.54 -13.73
N PHE A 63 9.58 -19.95 -14.92
CA PHE A 63 8.82 -20.36 -16.10
C PHE A 63 9.28 -21.72 -16.63
N ARG A 64 10.57 -21.99 -16.59
CA ARG A 64 11.12 -23.32 -16.94
C ARG A 64 10.52 -24.42 -16.07
N LEU A 65 10.48 -24.23 -14.75
CA LEU A 65 9.93 -25.23 -13.82
C LEU A 65 8.42 -25.35 -13.94
N LEU A 66 7.70 -24.25 -14.18
CA LEU A 66 6.26 -24.28 -14.44
C LEU A 66 5.93 -25.13 -15.68
N ARG A 67 6.70 -24.99 -16.78
CA ARG A 67 6.54 -25.80 -18.00
C ARG A 67 6.77 -27.29 -17.75
N LEU A 68 7.69 -27.63 -16.84
CA LEU A 68 7.96 -29.02 -16.46
C LEU A 68 6.84 -29.64 -15.61
N ARG A 69 6.06 -28.81 -14.90
CA ARG A 69 5.05 -29.26 -13.93
C ARG A 69 3.60 -29.16 -14.42
N SER A 70 3.33 -28.41 -15.49
CA SER A 70 1.97 -28.18 -15.95
C SER A 70 1.87 -27.96 -17.46
N ASP A 71 1.04 -28.74 -18.12
CA ASP A 71 0.73 -28.56 -19.55
C ASP A 71 -0.02 -27.23 -19.81
N LYS A 72 -0.64 -26.65 -18.77
CA LYS A 72 -1.32 -25.35 -18.87
C LYS A 72 -0.34 -24.17 -18.91
N ALA A 73 0.92 -24.39 -18.54
CA ALA A 73 1.91 -23.33 -18.41
C ALA A 73 2.19 -22.63 -19.76
N ALA A 74 2.24 -23.37 -20.87
CA ALA A 74 2.54 -22.80 -22.19
C ALA A 74 1.60 -21.66 -22.56
N ALA A 75 0.29 -21.84 -22.41
CA ALA A 75 -0.71 -20.83 -22.76
C ALA A 75 -0.60 -19.54 -21.94
N ILE A 76 -0.05 -19.61 -20.72
CA ILE A 76 0.16 -18.47 -19.83
C ILE A 76 1.51 -17.81 -20.10
N LEU A 77 2.56 -18.62 -20.28
CA LEU A 77 3.94 -18.17 -20.30
C LEU A 77 4.42 -17.71 -21.69
N ASP A 78 3.84 -18.27 -22.79
CA ASP A 78 4.27 -17.88 -24.13
C ASP A 78 4.14 -16.39 -24.42
N PRO A 79 2.98 -15.72 -24.09
CA PRO A 79 2.86 -14.29 -24.24
C PRO A 79 3.83 -13.48 -23.37
N LEU A 80 4.09 -13.93 -22.13
CA LEU A 80 5.01 -13.27 -21.21
C LEU A 80 6.46 -13.32 -21.75
N GLN A 81 6.91 -14.50 -22.20
CA GLN A 81 8.23 -14.67 -22.77
C GLN A 81 8.41 -13.96 -24.11
N GLU A 82 7.35 -13.77 -24.88
CA GLU A 82 7.38 -12.90 -26.07
C GLU A 82 7.62 -11.45 -25.68
N GLU A 83 6.94 -10.96 -24.63
CA GLU A 83 7.14 -9.61 -24.11
C GLU A 83 8.55 -9.41 -23.54
N HIS A 84 9.14 -10.41 -22.86
CA HIS A 84 10.54 -10.38 -22.40
C HIS A 84 11.52 -10.22 -23.58
N ARG A 85 11.31 -10.94 -24.68
CA ARG A 85 12.16 -10.86 -25.88
C ARG A 85 12.06 -9.53 -26.61
N ASP A 86 10.86 -8.97 -26.69
CA ASP A 86 10.57 -7.74 -27.41
C ASP A 86 10.89 -6.47 -26.60
N GLY A 87 10.95 -6.59 -25.27
CA GLY A 87 11.16 -5.47 -24.34
C GLY A 87 12.35 -4.60 -24.70
N PRO A 88 13.55 -5.16 -24.86
CA PRO A 88 14.77 -4.39 -25.18
C PRO A 88 14.65 -3.58 -26.47
N ASP A 89 14.05 -4.12 -27.53
CA ASP A 89 13.88 -3.41 -28.80
C ASP A 89 12.84 -2.27 -28.68
N LYS A 90 11.76 -2.48 -27.94
CA LYS A 90 10.77 -1.42 -27.62
C LYS A 90 11.41 -0.29 -26.81
N LEU A 91 12.24 -0.63 -25.83
CA LEU A 91 12.94 0.34 -25.00
C LEU A 91 13.96 1.16 -25.81
N LYS A 92 14.71 0.50 -26.71
CA LYS A 92 15.63 1.14 -27.65
C LYS A 92 14.93 2.12 -28.58
N ALA A 93 13.75 1.75 -29.09
CA ALA A 93 12.94 2.63 -29.92
C ALA A 93 12.45 3.87 -29.13
N LEU A 94 12.01 3.70 -27.88
CA LEU A 94 11.63 4.80 -26.99
C LEU A 94 12.78 5.77 -26.72
N ARG A 95 14.00 5.26 -26.48
CA ARG A 95 15.21 6.11 -26.31
C ARG A 95 15.46 6.98 -27.54
N ALA A 96 15.36 6.40 -28.73
CA ALA A 96 15.55 7.14 -29.98
C ALA A 96 14.47 8.22 -30.18
N GLN A 97 13.21 7.90 -29.93
CA GLN A 97 12.10 8.86 -30.02
C GLN A 97 12.25 9.98 -28.98
N MET A 98 12.61 9.67 -27.73
CA MET A 98 12.85 10.66 -26.69
C MET A 98 13.93 11.67 -27.10
N ALA A 99 15.07 11.17 -27.59
CA ALA A 99 16.17 12.03 -28.01
C ALA A 99 15.77 12.98 -29.17
N GLN A 100 14.99 12.51 -30.13
CA GLN A 100 14.49 13.32 -31.22
C GLN A 100 13.39 14.31 -30.78
N ALA A 101 12.50 13.89 -29.88
CA ALA A 101 11.45 14.74 -29.36
C ALA A 101 12.00 15.89 -28.50
N ALA A 102 13.02 15.61 -27.67
CA ALA A 102 13.71 16.63 -26.87
C ALA A 102 14.41 17.69 -27.71
N GLN A 103 14.81 17.35 -28.95
CA GLN A 103 15.40 18.27 -29.91
C GLN A 103 14.36 18.96 -30.83
N GLY A 104 13.09 18.67 -30.67
CA GLY A 104 12.02 19.21 -31.52
C GLY A 104 11.92 18.56 -32.91
N HIS A 105 12.68 17.49 -33.16
CA HIS A 105 12.69 16.75 -34.44
C HIS A 105 11.60 15.65 -34.49
N PHE A 106 10.89 15.40 -33.40
CA PHE A 106 9.82 14.41 -33.28
C PHE A 106 8.69 14.99 -32.44
N SER A 107 7.45 14.62 -32.75
CA SER A 107 6.28 15.10 -32.00
C SER A 107 6.29 14.61 -30.54
N ALA A 108 6.22 15.54 -29.59
CA ALA A 108 6.10 15.21 -28.18
C ALA A 108 4.85 14.35 -27.90
N ALA A 109 3.72 14.67 -28.52
CA ALA A 109 2.48 13.90 -28.41
C ALA A 109 2.60 12.46 -28.94
N THR A 110 3.38 12.26 -30.03
CA THR A 110 3.64 10.91 -30.54
C THR A 110 4.55 10.15 -29.59
N PHE A 111 5.57 10.80 -29.01
CA PHE A 111 6.42 10.19 -27.99
C PHE A 111 5.61 9.78 -26.75
N THR A 112 4.79 10.65 -26.19
CA THR A 112 3.97 10.34 -25.01
C THR A 112 2.95 9.24 -25.29
N ALA A 113 2.37 9.18 -26.48
CA ALA A 113 1.48 8.08 -26.89
C ALA A 113 2.21 6.72 -26.95
N THR A 114 3.44 6.69 -27.51
CA THR A 114 4.25 5.48 -27.55
C THR A 114 4.67 5.07 -26.13
N LEU A 115 5.06 6.03 -25.30
CA LEU A 115 5.42 5.81 -23.91
C LEU A 115 4.27 5.19 -23.10
N ARG A 116 3.04 5.72 -23.23
CA ARG A 116 1.85 5.14 -22.60
C ARG A 116 1.51 3.73 -23.10
N THR A 117 1.82 3.45 -24.36
CA THR A 117 1.64 2.08 -24.89
C THR A 117 2.63 1.13 -24.23
N PHE A 118 3.87 1.54 -24.05
CA PHE A 118 4.90 0.77 -23.36
C PHE A 118 4.54 0.54 -21.87
N THR A 119 4.20 1.59 -21.11
CA THR A 119 3.83 1.47 -19.70
C THR A 119 2.58 0.63 -19.48
N ARG A 120 1.61 0.73 -20.40
CA ARG A 120 0.40 -0.13 -20.40
C ARG A 120 0.77 -1.59 -20.63
N GLY A 121 1.66 -1.89 -21.55
CA GLY A 121 2.20 -3.23 -21.80
C GLY A 121 2.84 -3.78 -20.51
N LEU A 122 3.79 -3.06 -19.92
CA LEU A 122 4.44 -3.44 -18.68
C LEU A 122 3.45 -3.72 -17.54
N LYS A 123 2.45 -2.83 -17.35
CA LYS A 123 1.39 -3.04 -16.36
C LYS A 123 0.51 -4.25 -16.66
N SER A 124 0.27 -4.56 -17.95
CA SER A 124 -0.50 -5.74 -18.36
C SER A 124 0.27 -7.04 -18.11
N HIS A 125 1.56 -7.04 -18.40
CA HIS A 125 2.50 -8.11 -18.13
C HIS A 125 2.50 -8.50 -16.64
N ILE A 126 2.78 -7.55 -15.76
CA ILE A 126 2.74 -7.75 -14.31
C ILE A 126 1.38 -8.34 -13.86
N ARG A 127 0.27 -7.84 -14.41
CA ARG A 127 -1.06 -8.38 -14.08
C ARG A 127 -1.24 -9.84 -14.49
N LEU A 128 -0.71 -10.22 -15.65
CA LEU A 128 -0.83 -11.58 -16.17
C LEU A 128 -0.05 -12.56 -15.28
N GLU A 129 1.15 -12.19 -14.87
CA GLU A 129 1.98 -12.98 -13.96
C GLU A 129 1.34 -13.12 -12.59
N GLU A 130 0.95 -12.02 -11.98
CA GLU A 130 0.31 -12.01 -10.64
C GLU A 130 -1.01 -12.79 -10.61
N LYS A 131 -1.78 -12.76 -11.72
CA LYS A 131 -3.11 -13.40 -11.77
C LYS A 131 -3.08 -14.86 -12.23
N LEU A 132 -2.12 -15.25 -13.06
CA LEU A 132 -2.11 -16.57 -13.68
C LEU A 132 -0.83 -17.36 -13.39
N ALA A 133 0.36 -16.81 -13.65
CA ALA A 133 1.62 -17.54 -13.49
C ALA A 133 1.93 -17.85 -12.02
N MET A 134 1.87 -16.85 -11.14
CA MET A 134 2.14 -17.03 -9.71
C MET A 134 1.14 -17.95 -8.98
N PRO A 135 -0.18 -17.89 -9.22
CA PRO A 135 -1.12 -18.86 -8.65
C PRO A 135 -0.85 -20.28 -9.15
N LEU A 136 -0.58 -20.46 -10.46
CA LEU A 136 -0.22 -21.76 -10.99
C LEU A 136 1.06 -22.30 -10.33
N ALA A 137 2.06 -21.44 -10.12
CA ALA A 137 3.30 -21.82 -9.45
C ALA A 137 3.05 -22.36 -8.03
N ARG A 138 2.17 -21.71 -7.28
CA ARG A 138 1.79 -22.18 -5.93
C ARG A 138 1.08 -23.52 -5.94
N GLU A 139 0.34 -23.80 -7.01
CA GLU A 139 -0.44 -25.04 -7.15
C GLU A 139 0.44 -26.23 -7.54
N VAL A 140 1.39 -26.05 -8.48
CA VAL A 140 2.05 -27.18 -9.15
C VAL A 140 3.51 -27.40 -8.77
N LEU A 141 4.22 -26.38 -8.23
CA LEU A 141 5.64 -26.50 -7.91
C LEU A 141 5.88 -27.23 -6.60
N THR A 142 6.90 -28.10 -6.60
CA THR A 142 7.31 -28.87 -5.42
C THR A 142 8.21 -28.04 -4.48
N ALA A 143 8.44 -28.56 -3.26
CA ALA A 143 9.38 -27.94 -2.32
C ALA A 143 10.81 -27.84 -2.86
N ALA A 144 11.24 -28.81 -3.69
CA ALA A 144 12.56 -28.78 -4.34
C ALA A 144 12.64 -27.70 -5.41
N ASP A 145 11.58 -27.55 -6.23
CA ASP A 145 11.48 -26.49 -7.24
C ASP A 145 11.54 -25.11 -6.56
N TRP A 146 10.83 -24.93 -5.45
CA TRP A 146 10.86 -23.68 -4.67
C TRP A 146 12.23 -23.38 -4.06
N ALA A 147 12.97 -24.39 -3.62
CA ALA A 147 14.34 -24.19 -3.09
C ALA A 147 15.30 -23.67 -4.18
N GLU A 148 15.15 -24.16 -5.42
CA GLU A 148 15.93 -23.69 -6.57
C GLU A 148 15.57 -22.23 -6.92
N ILE A 149 14.29 -21.91 -7.03
CA ILE A 149 13.80 -20.55 -7.34
C ILE A 149 14.19 -19.56 -6.24
N ASP A 150 13.95 -19.91 -4.97
CA ASP A 150 14.29 -19.05 -3.84
C ASP A 150 15.80 -18.72 -3.84
N SER A 151 16.67 -19.69 -4.15
CA SER A 151 18.11 -19.48 -4.24
C SER A 151 18.50 -18.49 -5.36
N ALA A 152 17.82 -18.53 -6.52
CA ALA A 152 18.08 -17.63 -7.63
C ALA A 152 17.66 -16.17 -7.33
N PHE A 153 16.58 -15.98 -6.55
CA PHE A 153 16.04 -14.66 -6.24
C PHE A 153 16.58 -14.05 -4.94
N LEU A 154 17.24 -14.82 -4.05
CA LEU A 154 17.81 -14.31 -2.80
C LEU A 154 18.84 -13.19 -2.98
N ASN A 155 19.55 -13.14 -4.11
CA ASN A 155 20.54 -12.12 -4.45
C ASN A 155 19.99 -11.06 -5.42
N ASN A 156 18.68 -10.79 -5.35
CA ASN A 156 18.01 -9.82 -6.21
C ASN A 156 17.95 -8.48 -5.50
N GLU A 157 19.02 -7.67 -5.60
CA GLU A 157 18.99 -6.29 -5.09
C GLU A 157 18.46 -5.36 -6.19
N ASP A 158 17.30 -4.77 -5.94
CA ASP A 158 16.74 -3.72 -6.80
C ASP A 158 17.63 -2.46 -6.71
N PRO A 159 18.25 -2.00 -7.81
CA PRO A 159 19.18 -0.88 -7.78
C PRO A 159 18.53 0.47 -7.52
N LEU A 160 17.19 0.58 -7.68
CA LEU A 160 16.40 1.80 -7.48
C LEU A 160 15.68 1.78 -6.12
N PHE A 161 15.10 0.64 -5.75
CA PHE A 161 14.23 0.48 -4.59
C PHE A 161 14.78 -0.47 -3.51
N GLY A 162 16.03 -0.95 -3.63
CA GLY A 162 16.72 -1.75 -2.61
C GLY A 162 16.97 -0.98 -1.30
N GLU A 163 17.69 -1.58 -0.35
CA GLU A 163 17.98 -0.94 0.95
C GLU A 163 18.63 0.44 0.80
N THR A 164 19.44 0.62 -0.25
CA THR A 164 19.99 1.93 -0.65
C THR A 164 19.96 2.04 -2.17
N ALA A 165 19.27 3.05 -2.71
CA ALA A 165 19.32 3.32 -4.14
C ALA A 165 20.77 3.53 -4.61
N GLN A 166 21.18 2.83 -5.68
CA GLN A 166 22.52 3.01 -6.25
C GLN A 166 22.72 4.47 -6.68
N ALA A 167 23.94 4.98 -6.55
CA ALA A 167 24.25 6.41 -6.77
C ALA A 167 23.72 6.95 -8.11
N GLN A 168 23.78 6.14 -9.17
CA GLN A 168 23.28 6.49 -10.52
C GLN A 168 21.76 6.63 -10.61
N PHE A 169 21.00 5.99 -9.72
CA PHE A 169 19.53 6.00 -9.73
C PHE A 169 18.94 6.90 -8.64
N ARG A 170 19.75 7.55 -7.82
CA ARG A 170 19.27 8.35 -6.67
C ARG A 170 18.35 9.49 -7.12
N GLU A 171 18.68 10.19 -8.20
CA GLU A 171 17.85 11.27 -8.72
C GLU A 171 16.53 10.74 -9.30
N LEU A 172 16.56 9.60 -10.00
CA LEU A 172 15.35 8.92 -10.48
C LEU A 172 14.47 8.51 -9.30
N PHE A 173 15.05 7.95 -8.25
CA PHE A 173 14.31 7.58 -7.03
C PHE A 173 13.60 8.78 -6.42
N HIS A 174 14.30 9.92 -6.28
CA HIS A 174 13.70 11.16 -5.77
C HIS A 174 12.55 11.65 -6.66
N ARG A 175 12.68 11.56 -7.96
CA ARG A 175 11.62 11.96 -8.90
C ARG A 175 10.43 11.00 -8.88
N VAL A 176 10.68 9.70 -8.84
CA VAL A 176 9.61 8.70 -8.67
C VAL A 176 8.91 8.94 -7.33
N ALA A 177 9.66 9.22 -6.28
CA ALA A 177 9.11 9.53 -4.96
C ALA A 177 8.27 10.82 -4.95
N SER A 178 8.66 11.84 -5.71
CA SER A 178 8.00 13.16 -5.73
C SER A 178 6.85 13.30 -6.73
N LEU A 179 6.87 12.55 -7.85
CA LEU A 179 5.92 12.65 -8.95
C LEU A 179 4.89 11.52 -8.98
N ALA A 180 5.14 10.41 -8.26
CA ALA A 180 4.16 9.34 -8.19
C ALA A 180 2.83 9.88 -7.61
N PRO A 181 1.69 9.65 -8.28
CA PRO A 181 0.40 10.12 -7.78
C PRO A 181 0.15 9.59 -6.36
N ASP A 182 -0.61 10.33 -5.56
CA ASP A 182 -1.00 9.93 -4.19
C ASP A 182 -1.52 8.49 -4.08
N SER A 183 -2.09 7.97 -5.18
CA SER A 183 -2.55 6.58 -5.28
C SER A 183 -1.44 5.52 -5.29
N VAL A 184 -0.20 5.91 -5.58
CA VAL A 184 0.97 5.00 -5.68
C VAL A 184 1.90 5.15 -4.47
N GLY A 185 1.65 6.11 -3.61
CA GLY A 185 2.36 6.28 -2.34
C GLY A 185 3.73 6.94 -2.42
N LEU A 186 4.05 7.65 -3.51
CA LEU A 186 5.32 8.36 -3.69
C LEU A 186 5.14 9.77 -4.30
N GLY A 187 4.01 10.45 -4.11
CA GLY A 187 3.74 11.72 -4.77
C GLY A 187 3.86 12.96 -3.87
N GLY A 188 4.74 13.91 -4.24
CA GLY A 188 4.72 15.28 -3.75
C GLY A 188 4.27 16.22 -4.88
N LYS A 189 3.41 17.19 -4.61
CA LYS A 189 2.94 18.16 -5.60
C LYS A 189 4.09 19.08 -6.04
N THR A 190 4.39 19.11 -7.33
CA THR A 190 5.19 20.19 -7.93
C THR A 190 4.44 21.51 -7.85
N SER A 191 5.15 22.54 -7.38
CA SER A 191 4.69 23.91 -7.34
C SER A 191 4.52 24.48 -8.76
N GLY A 192 3.30 24.42 -9.27
CA GLY A 192 2.83 25.38 -10.27
C GLY A 192 2.62 26.71 -9.56
N ALA A 193 3.04 27.82 -10.16
CA ALA A 193 2.94 29.16 -9.62
C ALA A 193 1.55 29.44 -9.05
N LEU A 194 1.46 29.52 -7.74
CA LEU A 194 0.26 29.89 -7.00
C LEU A 194 -0.05 31.37 -7.25
N GLN A 195 -1.08 31.63 -8.06
CA GLN A 195 -1.89 32.80 -7.79
C GLN A 195 -2.44 32.64 -6.36
N ALA A 196 -2.15 33.61 -5.52
CA ALA A 196 -2.55 33.63 -4.12
C ALA A 196 -4.09 33.57 -4.02
N THR A 197 -4.61 32.37 -3.79
CA THR A 197 -5.94 32.21 -3.22
C THR A 197 -5.83 32.56 -1.73
N PRO A 198 -6.78 33.33 -1.18
CA PRO A 198 -6.74 33.70 0.24
C PRO A 198 -6.66 32.42 1.08
N ALA A 199 -5.79 32.46 2.09
CA ALA A 199 -5.58 31.37 3.03
C ALA A 199 -6.93 30.83 3.49
N PRO A 200 -7.13 29.48 3.49
CA PRO A 200 -8.36 28.93 4.05
C PRO A 200 -8.46 29.37 5.51
N THR A 201 -9.54 30.02 5.85
CA THR A 201 -9.92 30.31 7.24
C THR A 201 -9.71 29.06 8.07
N PRO A 202 -9.01 29.12 9.22
CA PRO A 202 -8.80 27.95 10.07
C PRO A 202 -10.17 27.33 10.37
N LYS A 203 -10.38 26.07 9.93
CA LYS A 203 -11.56 25.31 10.33
C LYS A 203 -11.60 25.33 11.85
N PRO A 204 -12.75 25.57 12.49
CA PRO A 204 -12.87 25.48 13.95
C PRO A 204 -12.23 24.16 14.38
N GLN A 205 -11.38 24.21 15.41
CA GLN A 205 -10.60 23.04 15.84
C GLN A 205 -11.58 21.91 16.13
N ALA A 206 -11.57 20.86 15.29
CA ALA A 206 -12.46 19.72 15.44
C ALA A 206 -12.24 19.10 16.83
N GLU A 207 -13.33 18.70 17.47
CA GLU A 207 -13.33 18.10 18.81
C GLU A 207 -12.42 16.88 18.87
N VAL A 208 -11.65 16.74 19.96
CA VAL A 208 -10.81 15.57 20.20
C VAL A 208 -11.70 14.38 20.51
N LEU A 209 -11.73 13.40 19.62
CA LEU A 209 -12.48 12.15 19.79
C LEU A 209 -11.70 11.13 20.64
N LEU A 210 -10.40 10.99 20.40
CA LEU A 210 -9.51 10.10 21.15
C LEU A 210 -8.34 10.88 21.71
N ARG A 211 -8.09 10.69 23.02
CA ARG A 211 -6.86 11.16 23.69
C ARG A 211 -6.22 10.02 24.43
N VAL A 212 -4.96 9.74 24.11
CA VAL A 212 -4.11 8.78 24.80
C VAL A 212 -3.02 9.55 25.50
N SER A 213 -2.83 9.32 26.79
CA SER A 213 -1.83 10.03 27.60
C SER A 213 -0.96 9.04 28.36
N GLY A 214 0.33 9.04 28.03
CA GLY A 214 1.32 8.24 28.72
C GLY A 214 1.06 6.72 28.70
N MET A 215 0.48 6.19 27.60
CA MET A 215 0.14 4.78 27.50
C MET A 215 1.37 3.89 27.58
N GLU A 216 1.37 2.96 28.52
CA GLU A 216 2.36 1.90 28.65
C GLU A 216 1.70 0.52 28.52
N SER A 217 2.41 -0.43 27.92
CA SER A 217 1.98 -1.83 27.84
C SER A 217 3.17 -2.78 27.82
N CYS A 218 3.03 -3.93 28.47
CA CYS A 218 4.08 -4.90 28.64
C CYS A 218 3.64 -6.30 28.19
N TYR A 219 4.60 -7.05 27.66
CA TYR A 219 4.53 -8.50 27.49
C TYR A 219 5.49 -9.15 28.53
N GLY A 220 4.94 -9.61 29.63
CA GLY A 220 5.74 -10.07 30.75
C GLY A 220 6.65 -8.95 31.28
N ARG A 221 7.97 -9.12 31.16
CA ARG A 221 8.97 -8.12 31.59
C ARG A 221 9.35 -7.10 30.50
N ILE A 222 8.90 -7.31 29.28
CA ILE A 222 9.26 -6.45 28.13
C ILE A 222 8.24 -5.33 28.02
N LYS A 223 8.68 -4.09 28.25
CA LYS A 223 7.86 -2.89 28.03
C LYS A 223 7.86 -2.55 26.53
N ALA A 224 6.75 -2.89 25.86
CA ALA A 224 6.56 -2.66 24.42
C ALA A 224 6.11 -1.22 24.11
N LEU A 225 5.32 -0.60 24.99
CA LEU A 225 4.93 0.81 24.90
C LEU A 225 5.47 1.56 26.12
N LYS A 226 6.08 2.73 25.87
CA LYS A 226 6.88 3.45 26.88
C LYS A 226 6.36 4.89 27.07
N GLY A 227 5.07 5.06 27.29
CA GLY A 227 4.49 6.37 27.58
C GLY A 227 3.98 7.09 26.33
N ILE A 228 3.27 6.38 25.44
CA ILE A 228 2.72 6.98 24.21
C ILE A 228 1.64 8.00 24.53
N THR A 229 1.78 9.18 23.92
CA THR A 229 0.79 10.27 23.99
C THR A 229 0.43 10.67 22.56
N LEU A 230 -0.88 10.63 22.23
CA LEU A 230 -1.40 11.07 20.95
C LEU A 230 -2.90 11.45 21.06
N GLU A 231 -3.38 12.17 20.06
CA GLU A 231 -4.77 12.56 19.92
C GLU A 231 -5.27 12.28 18.50
N VAL A 232 -6.57 11.97 18.37
CA VAL A 232 -7.29 11.90 17.09
C VAL A 232 -8.55 12.76 17.21
N ARG A 233 -8.77 13.65 16.24
CA ARG A 233 -9.94 14.52 16.19
C ARG A 233 -11.04 13.91 15.34
N ARG A 234 -12.29 14.33 15.56
CA ARG A 234 -13.42 13.85 14.73
C ARG A 234 -13.22 14.17 13.25
N GLY A 235 -13.44 13.18 12.40
CA GLY A 235 -13.25 13.28 10.94
C GLY A 235 -11.80 13.36 10.50
N GLU A 236 -10.83 13.21 11.43
CA GLU A 236 -9.41 13.22 11.12
C GLU A 236 -8.92 11.82 10.73
N THR A 237 -8.04 11.75 9.74
CA THR A 237 -7.24 10.56 9.45
C THR A 237 -5.85 10.77 10.03
N VAL A 238 -5.49 9.96 11.03
CA VAL A 238 -4.19 9.99 11.69
C VAL A 238 -3.40 8.74 11.30
N ALA A 239 -2.15 8.91 10.90
CA ALA A 239 -1.22 7.81 10.64
C ALA A 239 -0.27 7.61 11.84
N LEU A 240 -0.09 6.37 12.27
CA LEU A 240 0.97 5.95 13.19
C LEU A 240 1.93 5.06 12.40
N VAL A 241 3.12 5.58 12.11
CA VAL A 241 4.11 4.91 11.28
C VAL A 241 5.34 4.52 12.09
N GLY A 242 6.07 3.49 11.65
CA GLY A 242 7.25 3.00 12.35
C GLY A 242 7.72 1.66 11.81
N ALA A 243 8.97 1.29 12.08
CA ALA A 243 9.56 0.01 11.69
C ALA A 243 8.83 -1.19 12.33
N ASN A 244 9.13 -2.39 11.83
CA ASN A 244 8.67 -3.62 12.47
C ASN A 244 9.22 -3.72 13.90
N GLY A 245 8.36 -4.11 14.85
CA GLY A 245 8.73 -4.16 16.26
C GLY A 245 8.70 -2.82 17.00
N ALA A 246 8.38 -1.69 16.34
CA ALA A 246 8.27 -0.39 17.01
C ALA A 246 7.15 -0.30 18.06
N GLY A 247 6.18 -1.22 18.04
CA GLY A 247 5.06 -1.25 18.98
C GLY A 247 3.71 -0.87 18.38
N LYS A 248 3.61 -0.70 17.07
CA LYS A 248 2.39 -0.27 16.35
C LYS A 248 1.16 -1.14 16.63
N THR A 249 1.23 -2.43 16.33
CA THR A 249 0.15 -3.40 16.61
C THR A 249 -0.14 -3.51 18.10
N THR A 250 0.90 -3.42 18.96
CA THR A 250 0.70 -3.40 20.42
C THR A 250 -0.12 -2.19 20.85
N PHE A 251 0.15 -1.02 20.26
CA PHE A 251 -0.62 0.20 20.52
C PHE A 251 -2.10 0.02 20.15
N LEU A 252 -2.41 -0.48 18.93
CA LEU A 252 -3.79 -0.74 18.53
C LEU A 252 -4.48 -1.80 19.40
N ARG A 253 -3.78 -2.87 19.76
CA ARG A 253 -4.31 -3.91 20.67
C ARG A 253 -4.58 -3.37 22.07
N THR A 254 -3.74 -2.45 22.57
CA THR A 254 -3.95 -1.80 23.87
C THR A 254 -5.12 -0.82 23.77
N LEU A 255 -5.22 -0.04 22.68
CA LEU A 255 -6.31 0.88 22.42
C LEU A 255 -7.67 0.16 22.25
N SER A 256 -7.70 -0.99 21.57
CA SER A 256 -8.91 -1.80 21.42
C SER A 256 -9.27 -2.63 22.67
N GLY A 257 -8.40 -2.65 23.69
CA GLY A 257 -8.63 -3.38 24.94
C GLY A 257 -8.39 -4.88 24.87
N VAL A 258 -7.67 -5.35 23.85
CA VAL A 258 -7.20 -6.75 23.71
C VAL A 258 -5.94 -6.98 24.52
N GLN A 259 -5.01 -6.02 24.54
CA GLN A 259 -3.79 -6.03 25.33
C GLN A 259 -3.97 -5.13 26.55
N PRO A 260 -3.59 -5.58 27.76
CA PRO A 260 -3.67 -4.75 28.97
C PRO A 260 -2.76 -3.52 28.88
N MET A 261 -3.25 -2.39 29.35
CA MET A 261 -2.46 -1.19 29.61
C MET A 261 -1.87 -1.27 31.02
N SER A 262 -0.57 -0.99 31.17
CA SER A 262 0.12 -1.02 32.47
C SER A 262 0.18 0.33 33.16
N ALA A 263 0.16 1.43 32.40
CA ALA A 263 0.09 2.81 32.90
C ALA A 263 -0.47 3.75 31.84
N GLY A 264 -0.86 4.95 32.24
CA GLY A 264 -1.45 5.98 31.37
C GLY A 264 -2.98 6.02 31.41
N SER A 265 -3.58 6.75 30.48
CA SER A 265 -5.03 6.88 30.34
C SER A 265 -5.46 6.98 28.89
N ILE A 266 -6.70 6.54 28.62
CA ILE A 266 -7.37 6.62 27.31
C ILE A 266 -8.73 7.26 27.51
N HIS A 267 -8.94 8.41 26.87
CA HIS A 267 -10.25 9.07 26.82
C HIS A 267 -10.80 8.99 25.41
N PHE A 268 -12.05 8.59 25.29
CA PHE A 268 -12.77 8.49 24.04
C PHE A 268 -14.14 9.14 24.17
N ASP A 269 -14.41 10.12 23.30
CA ASP A 269 -15.63 10.92 23.32
C ASP A 269 -15.92 11.57 24.71
N GLY A 270 -14.84 12.07 25.34
CA GLY A 270 -14.89 12.68 26.67
C GLY A 270 -14.82 11.70 27.84
N ASP A 271 -15.11 10.42 27.63
CA ASP A 271 -15.14 9.40 28.68
C ASP A 271 -13.80 8.69 28.87
N ASP A 272 -13.43 8.40 30.11
CA ASP A 272 -12.31 7.52 30.41
C ASP A 272 -12.69 6.05 30.11
N ILE A 273 -11.95 5.45 29.16
CA ILE A 273 -12.12 4.06 28.75
C ILE A 273 -10.94 3.17 29.13
N SER A 274 -9.99 3.67 29.92
CA SER A 274 -8.71 3.02 30.25
C SER A 274 -8.87 1.59 30.73
N GLN A 275 -9.91 1.33 31.57
CA GLN A 275 -10.17 0.02 32.18
C GLN A 275 -11.29 -0.77 31.47
N LEU A 276 -11.86 -0.23 30.37
CA LEU A 276 -12.92 -0.93 29.66
C LEU A 276 -12.38 -2.11 28.86
N ARG A 277 -13.11 -3.22 28.91
CA ARG A 277 -12.84 -4.40 28.06
C ARG A 277 -13.15 -4.09 26.60
N SER A 278 -12.56 -4.87 25.69
CA SER A 278 -12.67 -4.67 24.24
C SER A 278 -14.13 -4.64 23.74
N ASP A 279 -15.01 -5.52 24.26
CA ASP A 279 -16.43 -5.54 23.90
C ASP A 279 -17.16 -4.23 24.26
N LYS A 280 -16.77 -3.56 25.34
CA LYS A 280 -17.32 -2.27 25.75
C LYS A 280 -16.77 -1.11 24.92
N ARG A 281 -15.48 -1.17 24.54
CA ARG A 281 -14.86 -0.17 23.63
C ARG A 281 -15.50 -0.24 22.24
N MET A 282 -15.74 -1.46 21.73
CA MET A 282 -16.42 -1.64 20.44
C MET A 282 -17.85 -1.07 20.49
N ARG A 283 -18.62 -1.28 21.57
CA ARG A 283 -19.96 -0.69 21.74
C ARG A 283 -19.96 0.84 21.78
N ARG A 284 -18.83 1.46 22.11
CA ARG A 284 -18.63 2.92 22.04
C ARG A 284 -18.19 3.39 20.65
N GLY A 285 -18.03 2.48 19.69
CA GLY A 285 -17.68 2.81 18.32
C GLY A 285 -16.20 2.76 17.99
N ILE A 286 -15.36 2.06 18.77
CA ILE A 286 -13.96 1.77 18.41
C ILE A 286 -13.94 0.40 17.73
N CYS A 287 -13.81 0.36 16.39
CA CYS A 287 -13.78 -0.89 15.63
C CYS A 287 -12.43 -1.04 14.95
N GLN A 288 -11.90 -2.27 14.93
CA GLN A 288 -10.58 -2.58 14.39
C GLN A 288 -10.65 -3.59 13.24
N SER A 289 -9.95 -3.29 12.14
CA SER A 289 -9.48 -4.27 11.17
C SER A 289 -8.06 -4.69 11.58
N PRO A 290 -7.86 -5.91 12.10
CA PRO A 290 -6.58 -6.34 12.66
C PRO A 290 -5.58 -6.70 11.57
N GLU A 291 -4.29 -6.71 11.92
CA GLU A 291 -3.21 -7.28 11.12
C GLU A 291 -3.51 -8.74 10.74
N GLY A 292 -3.10 -9.15 9.55
CA GLY A 292 -3.30 -10.51 9.05
C GLY A 292 -4.76 -10.84 8.71
N ARG A 293 -5.63 -9.82 8.55
CA ARG A 293 -7.03 -9.92 8.08
C ARG A 293 -7.96 -10.64 9.05
N GLN A 294 -7.53 -11.77 9.62
CA GLN A 294 -8.22 -12.62 10.60
C GLN A 294 -9.70 -12.88 10.22
N VAL A 295 -9.92 -13.25 8.95
CA VAL A 295 -11.24 -13.67 8.47
C VAL A 295 -11.55 -15.11 8.93
N PHE A 296 -12.82 -15.40 9.17
CA PHE A 296 -13.26 -16.75 9.50
C PHE A 296 -13.44 -17.54 8.19
N GLY A 297 -12.39 -18.23 7.76
CA GLY A 297 -12.32 -18.91 6.46
C GLY A 297 -13.48 -19.84 6.14
N PRO A 298 -13.93 -20.70 7.07
CA PRO A 298 -15.05 -21.61 6.85
C PRO A 298 -16.42 -20.91 6.73
N LEU A 299 -16.58 -19.71 7.30
CA LEU A 299 -17.85 -18.98 7.24
C LEU A 299 -18.00 -18.28 5.89
N SER A 300 -19.25 -18.05 5.47
CA SER A 300 -19.53 -17.24 4.30
C SER A 300 -19.02 -15.81 4.45
N ILE A 301 -18.82 -15.10 3.35
CA ILE A 301 -18.45 -13.68 3.34
C ILE A 301 -19.52 -12.86 4.08
N GLU A 302 -20.81 -13.16 3.82
CA GLU A 302 -21.91 -12.47 4.48
C GLU A 302 -21.93 -12.73 5.99
N ASP A 303 -21.69 -13.97 6.44
CA ASP A 303 -21.62 -14.29 7.86
C ASP A 303 -20.45 -13.59 8.55
N ASN A 304 -19.28 -13.49 7.88
CA ASN A 304 -18.16 -12.71 8.37
C ASN A 304 -18.54 -11.23 8.60
N LEU A 305 -19.26 -10.64 7.65
CA LEU A 305 -19.74 -9.26 7.78
C LEU A 305 -20.75 -9.11 8.93
N ARG A 306 -21.72 -10.02 9.01
CA ARG A 306 -22.75 -10.04 10.08
C ARG A 306 -22.14 -10.17 11.48
N LEU A 307 -21.05 -10.91 11.63
CA LEU A 307 -20.30 -10.96 12.90
C LEU A 307 -19.77 -9.58 13.32
N GLY A 308 -19.41 -8.70 12.39
CA GLY A 308 -19.02 -7.32 12.70
C GLY A 308 -20.14 -6.49 13.30
N ALA A 309 -21.39 -6.83 12.98
CA ALA A 309 -22.59 -6.13 13.45
C ALA A 309 -23.17 -6.68 14.77
N TYR A 310 -22.46 -7.58 15.49
CA TYR A 310 -23.03 -8.27 16.66
C TYR A 310 -23.50 -7.34 17.79
N THR A 311 -22.99 -6.11 17.84
CA THR A 311 -23.38 -5.08 18.80
C THR A 311 -24.51 -4.18 18.30
N GLN A 312 -24.89 -4.29 17.02
CA GLN A 312 -25.85 -3.40 16.36
C GLN A 312 -27.29 -3.93 16.47
N PRO A 313 -28.30 -3.06 16.47
CA PRO A 313 -29.70 -3.46 16.40
C PRO A 313 -29.99 -4.26 15.11
N ARG A 314 -30.70 -5.37 15.23
CA ARG A 314 -30.97 -6.28 14.10
C ARG A 314 -31.57 -5.60 12.87
N HIS A 315 -32.47 -4.65 13.07
CA HIS A 315 -33.17 -3.93 11.99
C HIS A 315 -32.23 -3.02 11.16
N GLN A 316 -31.02 -2.75 11.65
CA GLN A 316 -30.04 -1.90 10.97
C GLN A 316 -29.01 -2.70 10.15
N VAL A 317 -28.85 -4.00 10.44
CA VAL A 317 -27.80 -4.86 9.88
C VAL A 317 -27.90 -4.97 8.36
N GLU A 318 -29.12 -5.15 7.84
CA GLU A 318 -29.32 -5.27 6.38
C GLU A 318 -28.92 -4.01 5.63
N GLY A 319 -29.28 -2.83 6.18
CA GLY A 319 -28.90 -1.55 5.57
C GLY A 319 -27.39 -1.29 5.59
N ASP A 320 -26.70 -1.75 6.63
CA ASP A 320 -25.25 -1.62 6.73
C ASP A 320 -24.53 -2.62 5.81
N LEU A 321 -25.08 -3.83 5.68
CA LEU A 321 -24.59 -4.85 4.77
C LEU A 321 -24.63 -4.34 3.31
N GLU A 322 -25.74 -3.71 2.89
CA GLU A 322 -25.84 -3.13 1.54
C GLU A 322 -24.84 -1.96 1.34
N LYS A 323 -24.55 -1.14 2.35
CA LYS A 323 -23.50 -0.11 2.26
C LYS A 323 -22.10 -0.72 2.06
N VAL A 324 -21.78 -1.78 2.80
CA VAL A 324 -20.52 -2.50 2.65
C VAL A 324 -20.43 -3.15 1.29
N PHE A 325 -21.51 -3.75 0.79
CA PHE A 325 -21.56 -4.33 -0.55
C PHE A 325 -21.47 -3.28 -1.67
N ALA A 326 -22.00 -2.09 -1.46
CA ALA A 326 -21.83 -0.98 -2.40
C ALA A 326 -20.38 -0.50 -2.46
N MET A 327 -19.67 -0.52 -1.31
CA MET A 327 -18.25 -0.18 -1.25
C MET A 327 -17.35 -1.27 -1.83
N PHE A 328 -17.74 -2.54 -1.65
CA PHE A 328 -16.99 -3.73 -2.09
C PHE A 328 -17.87 -4.67 -2.95
N PRO A 329 -18.14 -4.34 -4.23
CA PRO A 329 -19.05 -5.13 -5.07
C PRO A 329 -18.67 -6.60 -5.19
N ILE A 330 -17.37 -6.92 -5.18
CA ILE A 330 -16.87 -8.30 -5.24
C ILE A 330 -17.31 -9.14 -4.04
N LEU A 331 -17.47 -8.52 -2.86
CA LEU A 331 -17.97 -9.21 -1.68
C LEU A 331 -19.46 -9.56 -1.82
N LYS A 332 -20.24 -8.69 -2.50
CA LYS A 332 -21.66 -8.95 -2.81
C LYS A 332 -21.80 -10.12 -3.78
N GLU A 333 -21.02 -10.11 -4.85
CA GLU A 333 -21.00 -11.16 -5.86
C GLU A 333 -20.72 -12.54 -5.24
N LYS A 334 -19.76 -12.60 -4.30
CA LYS A 334 -19.29 -13.83 -3.68
C LYS A 334 -19.88 -14.10 -2.29
N ARG A 335 -20.92 -13.37 -1.88
CA ARG A 335 -21.41 -13.29 -0.48
C ARG A 335 -21.66 -14.62 0.20
N LEU A 336 -22.10 -15.65 -0.54
CA LEU A 336 -22.40 -16.98 -0.03
C LEU A 336 -21.22 -17.94 -0.03
N LEU A 337 -20.09 -17.56 -0.65
CA LEU A 337 -18.89 -18.40 -0.69
C LEU A 337 -18.12 -18.33 0.64
N PRO A 338 -17.39 -19.39 1.00
CA PRO A 338 -16.50 -19.37 2.16
C PRO A 338 -15.43 -18.28 2.03
N ALA A 339 -15.20 -17.51 3.08
CA ALA A 339 -14.24 -16.39 3.08
C ALA A 339 -12.79 -16.84 2.80
N GLY A 340 -12.46 -18.10 3.10
CA GLY A 340 -11.15 -18.67 2.79
C GLY A 340 -10.84 -18.81 1.30
N THR A 341 -11.86 -18.74 0.42
CA THR A 341 -11.70 -18.80 -1.04
C THR A 341 -11.34 -17.46 -1.67
N LEU A 342 -11.38 -16.39 -0.90
CA LEU A 342 -11.04 -15.05 -1.35
C LEU A 342 -9.53 -14.88 -1.54
N SER A 343 -9.12 -14.06 -2.51
CA SER A 343 -7.74 -13.58 -2.62
C SER A 343 -7.35 -12.73 -1.42
N GLY A 344 -6.03 -12.53 -1.19
CA GLY A 344 -5.55 -11.74 -0.07
C GLY A 344 -6.14 -10.33 0.01
N GLY A 345 -6.27 -9.62 -1.12
CA GLY A 345 -6.91 -8.30 -1.15
C GLY A 345 -8.40 -8.35 -0.87
N GLN A 346 -9.11 -9.34 -1.39
CA GLN A 346 -10.54 -9.53 -1.11
C GLN A 346 -10.79 -9.86 0.37
N GLN A 347 -9.89 -10.64 1.00
CA GLN A 347 -9.93 -10.87 2.45
C GLN A 347 -9.68 -9.59 3.24
N GLN A 348 -8.80 -8.70 2.77
CA GLN A 348 -8.57 -7.40 3.38
C GLN A 348 -9.80 -6.49 3.29
N MET A 349 -10.46 -6.45 2.12
CA MET A 349 -11.74 -5.76 1.95
C MET A 349 -12.81 -6.31 2.88
N LEU A 350 -12.85 -7.65 3.05
CA LEU A 350 -13.78 -8.29 4.00
C LEU A 350 -13.47 -7.90 5.45
N ALA A 351 -12.20 -7.84 5.85
CA ALA A 351 -11.80 -7.45 7.20
C ALA A 351 -12.17 -5.98 7.50
N ILE A 352 -11.95 -5.08 6.55
CA ILE A 352 -12.38 -3.68 6.65
C ILE A 352 -13.90 -3.59 6.67
N GLY A 353 -14.60 -4.27 5.77
CA GLY A 353 -16.05 -4.32 5.71
C GLY A 353 -16.65 -4.82 7.03
N ARG A 354 -16.07 -5.88 7.62
CA ARG A 354 -16.47 -6.39 8.94
C ARG A 354 -16.32 -5.35 10.05
N ALA A 355 -15.25 -4.56 10.04
CA ALA A 355 -15.07 -3.48 11.01
C ALA A 355 -16.12 -2.36 10.80
N LEU A 356 -16.46 -2.02 9.56
CA LEU A 356 -17.47 -1.03 9.22
C LEU A 356 -18.89 -1.43 9.66
N MET A 357 -19.21 -2.73 9.66
CA MET A 357 -20.47 -3.26 10.18
C MET A 357 -20.70 -2.92 11.66
N GLY A 358 -19.64 -2.61 12.42
CA GLY A 358 -19.73 -2.13 13.80
C GLY A 358 -20.15 -0.67 13.93
N ARG A 359 -20.35 0.07 12.83
CA ARG A 359 -20.63 1.53 12.80
C ARG A 359 -19.60 2.34 13.59
N PRO A 360 -18.32 2.27 13.23
CA PRO A 360 -17.28 2.94 14.00
C PRO A 360 -17.44 4.46 14.03
N GLN A 361 -17.23 5.07 15.22
CA GLN A 361 -16.85 6.47 15.34
C GLN A 361 -15.35 6.64 15.11
N LEU A 362 -14.56 5.60 15.45
CA LEU A 362 -13.12 5.51 15.19
C LEU A 362 -12.81 4.15 14.57
N LEU A 363 -12.35 4.16 13.34
CA LEU A 363 -11.88 2.97 12.63
C LEU A 363 -10.36 2.82 12.82
N LEU A 364 -9.96 1.69 13.40
CA LEU A 364 -8.56 1.30 13.57
C LEU A 364 -8.16 0.35 12.43
N LEU A 365 -7.12 0.68 11.69
CA LEU A 365 -6.58 -0.13 10.59
C LEU A 365 -5.14 -0.54 10.92
N ASP A 366 -4.88 -1.83 11.05
CA ASP A 366 -3.59 -2.39 11.45
C ASP A 366 -2.91 -3.02 10.22
N GLU A 367 -1.94 -2.31 9.66
CA GLU A 367 -1.14 -2.67 8.47
C GLU A 367 -2.00 -3.23 7.33
N PRO A 368 -3.03 -2.49 6.87
CA PRO A 368 -3.99 -3.00 5.89
C PRO A 368 -3.37 -3.28 4.51
N SER A 369 -2.19 -2.75 4.22
CA SER A 369 -1.48 -2.98 2.96
C SER A 369 -0.53 -4.17 2.99
N MET A 370 -0.24 -4.74 4.17
CA MET A 370 0.79 -5.75 4.35
C MET A 370 0.50 -7.05 3.58
N GLY A 371 1.51 -7.52 2.81
CA GLY A 371 1.42 -8.76 2.04
C GLY A 371 0.37 -8.74 0.92
N LEU A 372 0.05 -7.56 0.41
CA LEU A 372 -0.82 -7.37 -0.76
C LEU A 372 0.00 -7.01 -1.99
N ALA A 373 -0.47 -7.50 -3.15
CA ALA A 373 0.03 -7.04 -4.44
C ALA A 373 -0.23 -5.53 -4.62
N PRO A 374 0.63 -4.78 -5.33
CA PRO A 374 0.57 -3.32 -5.43
C PRO A 374 -0.78 -2.75 -5.86
N LEU A 375 -1.47 -3.40 -6.78
CA LEU A 375 -2.83 -3.02 -7.18
C LEU A 375 -3.83 -3.08 -6.02
N LEU A 376 -3.72 -4.11 -5.19
CA LEU A 376 -4.61 -4.30 -4.04
C LEU A 376 -4.28 -3.31 -2.92
N VAL A 377 -3.00 -2.93 -2.78
CA VAL A 377 -2.58 -1.84 -1.88
C VAL A 377 -3.28 -0.54 -2.29
N GLN A 378 -3.27 -0.20 -3.59
CA GLN A 378 -3.97 0.98 -4.10
C GLN A 378 -5.48 0.94 -3.83
N GLU A 379 -6.11 -0.21 -4.06
CA GLU A 379 -7.54 -0.40 -3.78
C GLU A 379 -7.85 -0.17 -2.30
N VAL A 380 -7.03 -0.71 -1.39
CA VAL A 380 -7.19 -0.50 0.06
C VAL A 380 -7.02 0.98 0.43
N PHE A 381 -5.99 1.66 -0.06
CA PHE A 381 -5.81 3.08 0.21
C PHE A 381 -6.91 3.96 -0.42
N ASN A 382 -7.45 3.59 -1.59
CA ASN A 382 -8.61 4.27 -2.17
C ASN A 382 -9.86 4.12 -1.31
N VAL A 383 -10.07 2.95 -0.70
CA VAL A 383 -11.14 2.75 0.29
C VAL A 383 -10.93 3.68 1.49
N VAL A 384 -9.71 3.78 2.03
CA VAL A 384 -9.41 4.69 3.16
C VAL A 384 -9.67 6.14 2.77
N LYS A 385 -9.27 6.58 1.57
CA LYS A 385 -9.57 7.92 1.04
C LYS A 385 -11.08 8.18 0.91
N THR A 386 -11.82 7.18 0.44
CA THR A 386 -13.29 7.27 0.33
C THR A 386 -13.95 7.42 1.71
N LEU A 387 -13.53 6.63 2.68
CA LEU A 387 -14.01 6.72 4.07
C LEU A 387 -13.66 8.07 4.70
N LYS A 388 -12.43 8.57 4.49
CA LYS A 388 -12.01 9.92 4.89
C LYS A 388 -12.90 11.00 4.28
N ALA A 389 -13.18 10.93 2.98
CA ALA A 389 -14.05 11.89 2.29
C ALA A 389 -15.50 11.89 2.82
N GLN A 390 -15.96 10.74 3.36
CA GLN A 390 -17.23 10.60 4.05
C GLN A 390 -17.21 11.10 5.51
N GLY A 391 -16.08 11.63 6.00
CA GLY A 391 -15.93 12.16 7.34
C GLY A 391 -15.66 11.10 8.43
N MET A 392 -15.26 9.88 8.04
CA MET A 392 -14.86 8.85 9.00
C MET A 392 -13.59 9.25 9.75
N THR A 393 -13.59 9.06 11.07
CA THR A 393 -12.36 9.19 11.85
C THR A 393 -11.55 7.90 11.75
N ILE A 394 -10.30 7.99 11.33
CA ILE A 394 -9.45 6.83 11.04
C ILE A 394 -8.11 6.96 11.76
N LEU A 395 -7.70 5.91 12.44
CA LEU A 395 -6.34 5.71 12.92
C LEU A 395 -5.71 4.56 12.14
N LEU A 396 -4.82 4.93 11.23
CA LEU A 396 -4.13 4.03 10.31
C LEU A 396 -2.73 3.73 10.84
N VAL A 397 -2.45 2.48 11.09
CA VAL A 397 -1.11 1.99 11.43
C VAL A 397 -0.51 1.32 10.20
N GLU A 398 0.70 1.73 9.82
CA GLU A 398 1.36 1.22 8.61
C GLU A 398 2.89 1.16 8.76
N GLN A 399 3.49 0.19 8.09
CA GLN A 399 4.93 0.14 7.86
C GLN A 399 5.31 1.02 6.67
N ASN A 400 4.49 1.06 5.62
CA ASN A 400 4.66 1.97 4.50
C ASN A 400 4.33 3.39 4.93
N ALA A 401 5.29 4.03 5.60
CA ALA A 401 5.14 5.35 6.19
C ALA A 401 4.69 6.40 5.16
N PHE A 402 5.26 6.33 3.96
CA PHE A 402 4.95 7.30 2.91
C PHE A 402 3.48 7.21 2.47
N ALA A 403 3.01 6.01 2.13
CA ALA A 403 1.63 5.80 1.67
C ALA A 403 0.61 6.21 2.74
N ALA A 404 0.90 5.93 4.02
CA ALA A 404 0.04 6.31 5.13
C ALA A 404 0.03 7.83 5.36
N LEU A 405 1.21 8.47 5.40
CA LEU A 405 1.34 9.90 5.63
C LEU A 405 0.77 10.73 4.47
N ALA A 406 0.84 10.24 3.22
CA ALA A 406 0.30 10.92 2.04
C ALA A 406 -1.23 11.12 2.11
N ILE A 407 -1.94 10.24 2.80
CA ILE A 407 -3.41 10.34 2.96
C ILE A 407 -3.85 10.87 4.32
N ALA A 408 -2.91 10.92 5.30
CA ALA A 408 -3.20 11.36 6.65
C ALA A 408 -3.24 12.90 6.76
N ASP A 409 -4.10 13.40 7.63
CA ASP A 409 -4.11 14.81 8.02
C ASP A 409 -2.95 15.09 8.97
N ARG A 410 -2.66 14.13 9.87
CA ARG A 410 -1.59 14.19 10.85
C ARG A 410 -0.95 12.82 11.03
N GLY A 411 0.33 12.80 11.41
CA GLY A 411 1.08 11.57 11.64
C GLY A 411 1.85 11.60 12.96
N TYR A 412 2.14 10.40 13.44
CA TYR A 412 3.04 10.12 14.54
C TYR A 412 4.06 9.06 14.10
N VAL A 413 5.33 9.30 14.40
CA VAL A 413 6.40 8.33 14.17
C VAL A 413 6.69 7.60 15.46
N LEU A 414 6.60 6.28 15.42
CA LEU A 414 6.81 5.40 16.57
C LEU A 414 8.14 4.65 16.42
N GLU A 415 9.01 4.80 17.40
CA GLU A 415 10.29 4.10 17.47
C GLU A 415 10.46 3.46 18.85
N THR A 416 10.72 2.17 18.88
CA THR A 416 11.02 1.41 20.11
C THR A 416 10.02 1.69 21.25
N GLY A 417 8.73 1.80 20.92
CA GLY A 417 7.64 2.01 21.88
C GLY A 417 7.43 3.46 22.32
N GLN A 418 8.02 4.45 21.64
CA GLN A 418 7.86 5.88 21.92
C GLN A 418 7.53 6.66 20.66
N VAL A 419 6.74 7.73 20.78
CA VAL A 419 6.53 8.70 19.70
C VAL A 419 7.74 9.63 19.66
N THR A 420 8.44 9.63 18.53
CA THR A 420 9.65 10.46 18.31
C THR A 420 9.34 11.73 17.53
N LEU A 421 8.42 11.69 16.58
CA LEU A 421 8.03 12.83 15.76
C LEU A 421 6.50 12.91 15.62
N THR A 422 5.99 14.12 15.48
CA THR A 422 4.58 14.40 15.17
C THR A 422 4.50 15.63 14.27
N GLY A 423 3.52 15.63 13.36
CA GLY A 423 3.28 16.74 12.43
C GLY A 423 2.11 16.43 11.50
N THR A 424 1.84 17.31 10.57
CA THR A 424 0.94 16.99 9.44
C THR A 424 1.57 15.91 8.58
N GLY A 425 0.75 15.17 7.82
CA GLY A 425 1.28 14.16 6.90
C GLY A 425 2.34 14.73 5.95
N GLN A 426 2.14 15.93 5.42
CA GLN A 426 3.06 16.63 4.52
C GLN A 426 4.38 17.05 5.22
N GLU A 427 4.32 17.57 6.44
CA GLU A 427 5.51 17.91 7.21
C GLU A 427 6.39 16.70 7.48
N LEU A 428 5.76 15.56 7.86
CA LEU A 428 6.49 14.34 8.15
C LEU A 428 7.09 13.69 6.88
N ILE A 429 6.39 13.73 5.75
CA ILE A 429 6.95 13.28 4.46
C ILE A 429 8.19 14.08 4.07
N SER A 430 8.21 15.38 4.39
CA SER A 430 9.33 16.28 4.07
C SER A 430 10.44 16.24 5.12
N ASN A 431 10.22 15.62 6.27
CA ASN A 431 11.18 15.57 7.37
C ASN A 431 12.36 14.64 7.04
N GLU A 432 13.60 15.15 7.15
CA GLU A 432 14.83 14.41 6.81
C GLU A 432 15.00 13.12 7.64
N GLN A 433 14.64 13.13 8.92
CA GLN A 433 14.76 11.95 9.78
C GLN A 433 13.77 10.86 9.37
N VAL A 434 12.52 11.23 9.03
CA VAL A 434 11.52 10.30 8.51
C VAL A 434 11.96 9.75 7.16
N ARG A 435 12.52 10.61 6.31
CA ARG A 435 13.06 10.20 5.00
C ARG A 435 14.20 9.22 5.15
N ALA A 436 15.16 9.50 6.01
CA ALA A 436 16.30 8.62 6.25
C ALA A 436 15.90 7.27 6.88
N ALA A 437 14.97 7.27 7.84
CA ALA A 437 14.62 6.06 8.59
C ALA A 437 13.61 5.15 7.86
N TYR A 438 12.70 5.73 7.06
CA TYR A 438 11.54 5.01 6.52
C TYR A 438 11.36 5.12 5.00
N LEU A 439 12.11 6.02 4.35
CA LEU A 439 12.02 6.25 2.91
C LEU A 439 13.32 5.89 2.17
N GLY A 440 14.34 5.38 2.89
CA GLY A 440 15.62 4.96 2.30
C GLY A 440 16.42 6.11 1.66
N MET A 441 16.26 7.33 2.17
CA MET A 441 16.90 8.53 1.60
C MET A 441 18.03 9.03 2.47
#